data_2371dbdce3e13c823f217de23e36908e
#
_entry.id   2371dbdce3e13c823f217de23e36908e
#
_cell.length_a   1.000
_cell.length_b   1.000
_cell.length_c   1.000
_cell.angle_alpha   90.00
_cell.angle_beta   90.00
_cell.angle_gamma   90.00
#
_symmetry.space_group_name_H-M   'P 1'
#
loop_
_entity.id
_entity.type
_entity.pdbx_description
1 polymer ?
#
loop_
_entity_poly.entity_id
_entity_poly.type
_entity_poly.pdbx_seq_one_letter_code
_entity_poly.pdbx_strand_id
1 'polypeptide(L)'
;MKWSRRVLAAIAVLIVAAVGYTLLTAAGGERPVGFQMTQSAGPDGKPFMIGVWYPTTARSWPTTLIGPTLLNVAKDGLVAGTSLPLVVISHGNGGGIASHVDLALALASAGYVVAAPMHSGDNFMDQGGVGSPAFFNTRSEQFKASTDHMLKAWPGSAHIDASKVGAFGFSMGGFTVQAAVGAQPDLRQIASHCAKAKDFACDMLRHFKSAYANAQPKAGQPFVADPRIKAAVLVAPGMGFAMGEHALKGVRAPLQLWMGEMDDKVTDPGPVGKRGGAKVESHTVAGAGHLSFMAPCSGLLRPPELCADPGDFDRAAFHATMNADVLAFFDRNLKRP
;
A
#
# COMPACT_ATOMS: atom_id res chain seq x y z
N MET A 1 -12.08 49.74 -17.43
CA MET A 1 -13.21 49.04 -16.79
C MET A 1 -13.80 47.86 -17.61
N LYS A 2 -14.11 47.95 -18.91
CA LYS A 2 -14.67 46.82 -19.68
C LYS A 2 -13.67 45.67 -19.90
N TRP A 3 -12.40 45.94 -20.02
CA TRP A 3 -11.35 44.93 -20.24
C TRP A 3 -11.07 44.11 -18.96
N SER A 4 -11.05 44.74 -17.79
CA SER A 4 -10.90 44.07 -16.48
C SER A 4 -12.07 43.10 -16.18
N ARG A 5 -13.30 43.46 -16.56
CA ARG A 5 -14.46 42.58 -16.40
C ARG A 5 -14.42 41.34 -17.33
N ARG A 6 -13.88 41.46 -18.53
CA ARG A 6 -13.70 40.33 -19.46
C ARG A 6 -12.61 39.37 -18.96
N VAL A 7 -11.53 39.89 -18.42
CA VAL A 7 -10.46 39.09 -17.83
C VAL A 7 -10.96 38.34 -16.59
N LEU A 8 -11.70 39.02 -15.71
CA LEU A 8 -12.30 38.38 -14.53
C LEU A 8 -13.31 37.29 -14.90
N ALA A 9 -14.13 37.50 -15.91
CA ALA A 9 -15.07 36.51 -16.42
C ALA A 9 -14.36 35.28 -17.01
N ALA A 10 -13.27 35.48 -17.78
CA ALA A 10 -12.47 34.39 -18.32
C ALA A 10 -11.81 33.57 -17.21
N ILE A 11 -11.26 34.22 -16.19
CA ILE A 11 -10.68 33.55 -15.01
C ILE A 11 -11.76 32.73 -14.28
N ALA A 12 -12.95 33.29 -14.06
CA ALA A 12 -14.05 32.58 -13.42
C ALA A 12 -14.46 31.32 -14.19
N VAL A 13 -14.56 31.42 -15.53
CA VAL A 13 -14.85 30.26 -16.40
C VAL A 13 -13.77 29.20 -16.29
N LEU A 14 -12.49 29.58 -16.30
CA LEU A 14 -11.37 28.64 -16.14
C LEU A 14 -11.39 27.94 -14.78
N ILE A 15 -11.69 28.68 -13.70
CA ILE A 15 -11.82 28.10 -12.36
C ILE A 15 -12.97 27.09 -12.32
N VAL A 16 -14.14 27.46 -12.85
CA VAL A 16 -15.31 26.56 -12.91
C VAL A 16 -15.01 25.32 -13.74
N ALA A 17 -14.33 25.46 -14.88
CA ALA A 17 -13.92 24.33 -15.71
C ALA A 17 -12.91 23.43 -14.98
N ALA A 18 -11.91 23.99 -14.30
CA ALA A 18 -10.91 23.25 -13.53
C ALA A 18 -11.54 22.50 -12.33
N VAL A 19 -12.44 23.16 -11.60
CA VAL A 19 -13.20 22.54 -10.51
C VAL A 19 -14.10 21.44 -11.07
N GLY A 20 -14.85 21.70 -12.13
CA GLY A 20 -15.71 20.72 -12.79
C GLY A 20 -14.93 19.49 -13.25
N TYR A 21 -13.79 19.69 -13.92
CA TYR A 21 -12.89 18.60 -14.32
C TYR A 21 -12.42 17.77 -13.14
N THR A 22 -11.95 18.42 -12.07
CA THR A 22 -11.46 17.74 -10.87
C THR A 22 -12.56 16.91 -10.18
N LEU A 23 -13.78 17.44 -10.11
CA LEU A 23 -14.92 16.72 -9.53
C LEU A 23 -15.35 15.53 -10.40
N LEU A 24 -15.33 15.67 -11.72
CA LEU A 24 -15.72 14.62 -12.67
C LEU A 24 -14.65 13.50 -12.76
N THR A 25 -13.40 13.83 -12.47
CA THR A 25 -12.27 12.86 -12.48
C THR A 25 -11.93 12.32 -11.11
N ALA A 26 -12.73 12.62 -10.08
CA ALA A 26 -12.55 12.05 -8.75
C ALA A 26 -12.66 10.52 -8.80
N ALA A 27 -11.64 9.81 -8.32
CA ALA A 27 -11.62 8.35 -8.32
C ALA A 27 -12.72 7.80 -7.40
N GLY A 28 -13.50 6.84 -7.89
CA GLY A 28 -14.60 6.20 -7.16
C GLY A 28 -14.65 4.70 -7.42
N GLY A 29 -15.44 3.98 -6.64
CA GLY A 29 -15.71 2.57 -6.87
C GLY A 29 -16.90 2.37 -7.83
N GLU A 30 -17.03 1.15 -8.36
CA GLU A 30 -18.19 0.75 -9.17
C GLU A 30 -19.50 0.77 -8.38
N ARG A 31 -19.41 0.53 -7.06
CA ARG A 31 -20.50 0.65 -6.10
C ARG A 31 -20.13 1.70 -5.05
N PRO A 32 -21.11 2.25 -4.30
CA PRO A 32 -20.82 3.22 -3.25
C PRO A 32 -19.82 2.67 -2.24
N VAL A 33 -18.76 3.45 -1.98
CA VAL A 33 -17.71 3.14 -1.02
C VAL A 33 -17.75 4.16 0.11
N GLY A 34 -17.84 3.68 1.35
CA GLY A 34 -17.66 4.46 2.56
C GLY A 34 -16.18 4.69 2.84
N PHE A 35 -15.87 5.82 3.47
CA PHE A 35 -14.51 6.15 3.89
C PHE A 35 -14.49 6.76 5.29
N GLN A 36 -13.58 6.30 6.12
CA GLN A 36 -13.28 6.86 7.45
C GLN A 36 -11.78 6.99 7.67
N MET A 37 -11.41 7.97 8.48
CA MET A 37 -10.09 8.04 9.12
C MET A 37 -10.20 7.58 10.56
N THR A 38 -9.32 6.68 10.98
CA THR A 38 -9.21 6.23 12.35
C THR A 38 -7.75 6.24 12.81
N GLN A 39 -7.49 5.93 14.07
CA GLN A 39 -6.15 5.90 14.64
C GLN A 39 -5.95 4.64 15.47
N SER A 40 -4.75 4.10 15.45
CA SER A 40 -4.31 3.03 16.34
C SER A 40 -3.05 3.47 17.09
N ALA A 41 -2.78 2.88 18.26
CA ALA A 41 -1.52 3.07 18.95
C ALA A 41 -0.42 2.26 18.27
N GLY A 42 0.71 2.91 18.00
CA GLY A 42 1.93 2.26 17.55
C GLY A 42 2.68 1.53 18.69
N PRO A 43 3.76 0.81 18.37
CA PRO A 43 4.56 0.09 19.35
C PRO A 43 5.21 1.00 20.38
N ASP A 44 5.44 2.26 20.04
CA ASP A 44 5.95 3.32 20.93
C ASP A 44 4.84 4.05 21.72
N GLY A 45 3.60 3.58 21.63
CA GLY A 45 2.41 4.19 22.25
C GLY A 45 1.90 5.44 21.53
N LYS A 46 2.59 5.92 20.48
CA LYS A 46 2.12 7.08 19.71
C LYS A 46 1.03 6.68 18.72
N PRO A 47 0.03 7.54 18.49
CA PRO A 47 -1.01 7.25 17.51
C PRO A 47 -0.46 7.33 16.08
N PHE A 48 -0.94 6.45 15.21
CA PHE A 48 -0.78 6.55 13.77
C PHE A 48 -2.13 6.42 13.06
N MET A 49 -2.24 7.04 11.90
CA MET A 49 -3.49 7.12 11.16
C MET A 49 -3.71 5.88 10.30
N ILE A 50 -4.98 5.51 10.13
CA ILE A 50 -5.44 4.44 9.24
C ILE A 50 -6.59 4.99 8.39
N GLY A 51 -6.46 4.93 7.07
CA GLY A 51 -7.59 5.13 6.15
C GLY A 51 -8.37 3.84 6.01
N VAL A 52 -9.69 3.92 6.06
CA VAL A 52 -10.57 2.75 5.99
C VAL A 52 -11.61 2.93 4.90
N TRP A 53 -11.65 2.01 3.93
CA TRP A 53 -12.67 1.94 2.89
C TRP A 53 -13.54 0.71 3.11
N TYR A 54 -14.83 0.83 2.86
CA TYR A 54 -15.79 -0.23 3.13
C TYR A 54 -17.05 -0.10 2.27
N PRO A 55 -17.80 -1.18 2.04
CA PRO A 55 -19.07 -1.11 1.35
C PRO A 55 -20.08 -0.27 2.13
N THR A 56 -20.85 0.55 1.43
CA THR A 56 -21.92 1.37 2.02
C THR A 56 -23.10 1.50 1.05
N THR A 57 -24.27 1.88 1.57
CA THR A 57 -25.42 2.31 0.76
C THR A 57 -25.55 3.84 0.73
N ALA A 58 -24.70 4.55 1.47
CA ALA A 58 -24.72 5.99 1.50
C ALA A 58 -24.21 6.59 0.17
N ARG A 59 -24.74 7.75 -0.18
CA ARG A 59 -24.36 8.46 -1.40
C ARG A 59 -22.92 8.96 -1.33
N SER A 60 -22.14 8.65 -2.37
CA SER A 60 -20.78 9.17 -2.52
C SER A 60 -20.76 10.63 -2.97
N TRP A 61 -19.76 11.38 -2.50
CA TRP A 61 -19.49 12.76 -2.88
C TRP A 61 -17.99 12.97 -3.06
N PRO A 62 -17.55 13.89 -3.94
CA PRO A 62 -16.16 14.27 -4.02
C PRO A 62 -15.64 14.75 -2.67
N THR A 63 -14.66 14.02 -2.12
CA THR A 63 -14.12 14.21 -0.78
C THR A 63 -12.60 14.23 -0.87
N THR A 64 -11.96 15.21 -0.23
CA THR A 64 -10.50 15.24 -0.11
C THR A 64 -10.06 14.31 1.02
N LEU A 65 -9.01 13.53 0.73
CA LEU A 65 -8.24 12.83 1.74
C LEU A 65 -7.11 13.73 2.26
N ILE A 66 -6.10 13.11 2.85
CA ILE A 66 -4.84 13.79 3.17
C ILE A 66 -4.11 14.12 1.85
N GLY A 67 -3.87 15.40 1.60
CA GLY A 67 -3.22 15.87 0.37
C GLY A 67 -4.20 16.15 -0.79
N PRO A 68 -3.71 16.21 -2.03
CA PRO A 68 -4.49 16.65 -3.19
C PRO A 68 -5.42 15.57 -3.78
N THR A 69 -5.43 14.35 -3.23
CA THR A 69 -6.23 13.25 -3.76
C THR A 69 -7.71 13.47 -3.47
N LEU A 70 -8.50 13.57 -4.53
CA LEU A 70 -9.96 13.71 -4.47
C LEU A 70 -10.59 12.37 -4.81
N LEU A 71 -11.45 11.89 -3.92
CA LEU A 71 -12.19 10.64 -4.07
C LEU A 71 -13.69 10.89 -4.09
N ASN A 72 -14.40 10.08 -4.83
CA ASN A 72 -15.86 10.03 -4.81
C ASN A 72 -16.30 8.92 -3.81
N VAL A 73 -16.42 9.27 -2.53
CA VAL A 73 -16.73 8.34 -1.43
C VAL A 73 -17.78 8.90 -0.48
N ALA A 74 -18.47 8.03 0.25
CA ALA A 74 -19.37 8.42 1.32
C ALA A 74 -18.59 8.54 2.64
N LYS A 75 -18.12 9.76 2.95
CA LYS A 75 -17.39 9.99 4.19
C LYS A 75 -18.29 9.68 5.40
N ASP A 76 -17.78 8.86 6.31
CA ASP A 76 -18.46 8.42 7.53
C ASP A 76 -19.83 7.74 7.29
N GLY A 77 -20.07 7.20 6.08
CA GLY A 77 -21.26 6.43 5.77
C GLY A 77 -21.33 5.13 6.59
N LEU A 78 -22.53 4.63 6.83
CA LEU A 78 -22.70 3.36 7.54
C LEU A 78 -22.16 2.18 6.74
N VAL A 79 -21.52 1.23 7.42
CA VAL A 79 -21.01 -0.01 6.80
C VAL A 79 -22.20 -0.86 6.34
N ALA A 80 -22.16 -1.34 5.09
CA ALA A 80 -23.14 -2.26 4.53
C ALA A 80 -22.57 -3.68 4.46
N GLY A 81 -23.40 -4.65 4.86
CA GLY A 81 -23.03 -6.07 4.85
C GLY A 81 -22.52 -6.58 6.19
N THR A 82 -22.30 -7.87 6.27
CA THR A 82 -21.82 -8.62 7.46
C THR A 82 -20.81 -9.67 7.02
N SER A 83 -20.00 -10.17 7.95
CA SER A 83 -18.93 -11.16 7.66
C SER A 83 -18.01 -10.74 6.51
N LEU A 84 -17.70 -9.43 6.44
CA LEU A 84 -16.85 -8.86 5.39
C LEU A 84 -15.40 -9.27 5.60
N PRO A 85 -14.67 -9.66 4.55
CA PRO A 85 -13.24 -9.87 4.66
C PRO A 85 -12.51 -8.53 4.84
N LEU A 86 -11.38 -8.56 5.55
CA LEU A 86 -10.48 -7.43 5.77
C LEU A 86 -9.23 -7.58 4.89
N VAL A 87 -8.83 -6.52 4.20
CA VAL A 87 -7.50 -6.43 3.56
C VAL A 87 -6.73 -5.25 4.16
N VAL A 88 -5.53 -5.51 4.67
CA VAL A 88 -4.64 -4.45 5.16
C VAL A 88 -3.58 -4.15 4.10
N ILE A 89 -3.45 -2.87 3.71
CA ILE A 89 -2.54 -2.38 2.67
C ILE A 89 -1.35 -1.67 3.30
N SER A 90 -0.12 -2.16 3.11
CA SER A 90 1.12 -1.50 3.52
C SER A 90 1.76 -0.80 2.33
N HIS A 91 1.87 0.53 2.41
CA HIS A 91 2.49 1.36 1.37
C HIS A 91 4.01 1.22 1.32
N GLY A 92 4.64 1.65 0.22
CA GLY A 92 6.08 1.73 0.06
C GLY A 92 6.74 2.81 0.93
N ASN A 93 8.08 2.88 0.93
CA ASN A 93 8.83 3.93 1.63
C ASN A 93 8.35 5.32 1.19
N GLY A 94 8.15 6.21 2.16
CA GLY A 94 7.67 7.57 1.92
C GLY A 94 6.26 7.68 1.35
N GLY A 95 5.50 6.58 1.28
CA GLY A 95 4.12 6.56 0.79
C GLY A 95 3.09 7.03 1.82
N GLY A 96 1.85 6.60 1.68
CA GLY A 96 0.78 6.95 2.60
C GLY A 96 -0.54 6.23 2.30
N ILE A 97 -1.58 6.65 2.98
CA ILE A 97 -2.92 6.05 2.94
C ILE A 97 -3.46 5.93 1.50
N ALA A 98 -3.19 6.92 0.64
CA ALA A 98 -3.72 6.98 -0.71
C ALA A 98 -2.84 6.30 -1.78
N SER A 99 -1.70 5.71 -1.40
CA SER A 99 -0.75 5.13 -2.38
C SER A 99 -1.34 4.05 -3.29
N HIS A 100 -2.37 3.34 -2.81
CA HIS A 100 -3.08 2.27 -3.55
C HIS A 100 -4.60 2.45 -3.40
N VAL A 101 -5.05 3.67 -3.52
CA VAL A 101 -6.46 4.03 -3.31
C VAL A 101 -7.38 3.41 -4.34
N ASP A 102 -6.95 3.24 -5.57
CA ASP A 102 -7.69 2.58 -6.64
C ASP A 102 -8.00 1.11 -6.30
N LEU A 103 -7.00 0.37 -5.78
CA LEU A 103 -7.21 -0.98 -5.26
C LEU A 103 -8.14 -0.98 -4.04
N ALA A 104 -7.97 -0.02 -3.12
CA ALA A 104 -8.85 0.09 -1.95
C ALA A 104 -10.31 0.32 -2.35
N LEU A 105 -10.55 1.16 -3.36
CA LEU A 105 -11.89 1.40 -3.93
C LEU A 105 -12.45 0.16 -4.61
N ALA A 106 -11.64 -0.55 -5.42
CA ALA A 106 -12.04 -1.78 -6.10
C ALA A 106 -12.44 -2.87 -5.10
N LEU A 107 -11.61 -3.12 -4.09
CA LEU A 107 -11.89 -4.10 -3.05
C LEU A 107 -13.13 -3.73 -2.22
N ALA A 108 -13.26 -2.47 -1.80
CA ALA A 108 -14.42 -2.02 -1.02
C ALA A 108 -15.72 -2.11 -1.84
N SER A 109 -15.69 -1.76 -3.13
CA SER A 109 -16.82 -1.96 -4.05
C SER A 109 -17.22 -3.43 -4.18
N ALA A 110 -16.25 -4.35 -4.04
CA ALA A 110 -16.46 -5.78 -4.11
C ALA A 110 -16.85 -6.42 -2.76
N GLY A 111 -17.03 -5.60 -1.70
CA GLY A 111 -17.51 -6.08 -0.40
C GLY A 111 -16.41 -6.41 0.60
N TYR A 112 -15.25 -5.80 0.49
CA TYR A 112 -14.18 -5.89 1.49
C TYR A 112 -14.15 -4.65 2.39
N VAL A 113 -13.70 -4.82 3.63
CA VAL A 113 -13.17 -3.72 4.42
C VAL A 113 -11.68 -3.62 4.11
N VAL A 114 -11.19 -2.42 3.81
CA VAL A 114 -9.79 -2.17 3.47
C VAL A 114 -9.22 -1.17 4.47
N ALA A 115 -8.08 -1.48 5.08
CA ALA A 115 -7.37 -0.61 5.99
C ALA A 115 -5.98 -0.30 5.46
N ALA A 116 -5.62 0.97 5.36
CA ALA A 116 -4.29 1.42 4.96
C ALA A 116 -3.65 2.26 6.06
N PRO A 117 -2.76 1.68 6.88
CA PRO A 117 -1.98 2.44 7.85
C PRO A 117 -1.03 3.42 7.17
N MET A 118 -0.87 4.60 7.79
CA MET A 118 0.18 5.54 7.50
C MET A 118 1.33 5.29 8.47
N HIS A 119 2.35 4.57 8.00
CA HIS A 119 3.46 4.16 8.87
C HIS A 119 4.20 5.36 9.46
N SER A 120 4.21 5.49 10.79
CA SER A 120 4.93 6.58 11.47
C SER A 120 6.43 6.48 11.21
N GLY A 121 7.06 7.61 10.93
CA GLY A 121 8.48 7.69 10.62
C GLY A 121 8.86 7.17 9.23
N ASP A 122 7.88 6.72 8.42
CA ASP A 122 8.09 6.32 7.03
C ASP A 122 6.84 6.59 6.19
N ASN A 123 6.52 7.85 6.01
CA ASN A 123 5.44 8.30 5.15
C ASN A 123 5.81 9.65 4.51
N PHE A 124 5.01 10.14 3.57
CA PHE A 124 5.29 11.36 2.82
C PHE A 124 5.37 12.64 3.68
N MET A 125 4.84 12.62 4.91
CA MET A 125 4.91 13.74 5.86
C MET A 125 6.08 13.61 6.86
N ASP A 126 6.50 12.38 7.15
CA ASP A 126 7.54 12.08 8.14
C ASP A 126 8.35 10.84 7.71
N GLN A 127 9.62 11.02 7.45
CA GLN A 127 10.58 9.95 7.14
C GLN A 127 11.69 9.84 8.22
N GLY A 128 11.49 10.45 9.38
CA GLY A 128 12.49 10.49 10.46
C GLY A 128 12.82 9.12 11.08
N GLY A 129 11.99 8.11 10.85
CA GLY A 129 12.21 6.74 11.29
C GLY A 129 13.04 5.89 10.32
N VAL A 130 13.13 6.31 9.04
CA VAL A 130 13.83 5.54 8.00
C VAL A 130 15.32 5.41 8.37
N GLY A 131 15.83 4.18 8.31
CA GLY A 131 17.21 3.89 8.68
C GLY A 131 17.49 3.76 10.18
N SER A 132 16.52 4.03 11.05
CA SER A 132 16.67 3.74 12.49
C SER A 132 16.76 2.24 12.74
N PRO A 133 17.38 1.80 13.86
CA PRO A 133 17.47 0.38 14.21
C PRO A 133 16.10 -0.33 14.32
N ALA A 134 15.04 0.41 14.68
CA ALA A 134 13.69 -0.14 14.83
C ALA A 134 12.88 -0.12 13.53
N PHE A 135 13.35 0.55 12.49
CA PHE A 135 12.59 0.84 11.27
C PHE A 135 11.78 -0.34 10.73
N PHE A 136 12.45 -1.46 10.50
CA PHE A 136 11.82 -2.64 9.89
C PHE A 136 10.78 -3.29 10.81
N ASN A 137 11.09 -3.41 12.11
CA ASN A 137 10.17 -3.99 13.09
C ASN A 137 8.97 -3.09 13.33
N THR A 138 9.18 -1.78 13.47
CA THR A 138 8.10 -0.79 13.69
C THR A 138 7.01 -0.88 12.62
N ARG A 139 7.38 -1.03 11.33
CA ARG A 139 6.40 -1.19 10.26
C ARG A 139 5.59 -2.47 10.42
N SER A 140 6.23 -3.60 10.74
CA SER A 140 5.55 -4.88 10.93
C SER A 140 4.62 -4.86 12.15
N GLU A 141 5.04 -4.21 13.24
CA GLU A 141 4.24 -4.02 14.45
C GLU A 141 3.03 -3.11 14.21
N GLN A 142 3.21 -2.00 13.47
CA GLN A 142 2.10 -1.11 13.08
C GLN A 142 1.12 -1.81 12.13
N PHE A 143 1.62 -2.66 11.23
CA PHE A 143 0.76 -3.47 10.36
C PHE A 143 -0.14 -4.40 11.21
N LYS A 144 0.45 -5.11 12.16
CA LYS A 144 -0.30 -5.96 13.09
C LYS A 144 -1.26 -5.15 13.97
N ALA A 145 -0.82 -4.01 14.51
CA ALA A 145 -1.65 -3.12 15.31
C ALA A 145 -2.85 -2.59 14.50
N SER A 146 -2.68 -2.33 13.20
CA SER A 146 -3.79 -1.97 12.31
C SER A 146 -4.81 -3.10 12.20
N THR A 147 -4.35 -4.34 12.02
CA THR A 147 -5.24 -5.52 12.01
C THR A 147 -5.99 -5.66 13.34
N ASP A 148 -5.28 -5.50 14.47
CA ASP A 148 -5.88 -5.58 15.81
C ASP A 148 -6.93 -4.49 16.00
N HIS A 149 -6.63 -3.25 15.58
CA HIS A 149 -7.56 -2.12 15.67
C HIS A 149 -8.82 -2.38 14.84
N MET A 150 -8.67 -2.81 13.59
CA MET A 150 -9.81 -3.08 12.70
C MET A 150 -10.75 -4.16 13.24
N LEU A 151 -10.20 -5.20 13.86
CA LEU A 151 -10.98 -6.32 14.37
C LEU A 151 -11.59 -6.08 15.76
N LYS A 152 -11.11 -5.07 16.53
CA LYS A 152 -11.49 -4.91 17.95
C LYS A 152 -12.00 -3.53 18.30
N ALA A 153 -11.43 -2.47 17.74
CA ALA A 153 -11.62 -1.08 18.20
C ALA A 153 -12.27 -0.17 17.15
N TRP A 154 -12.16 -0.49 15.85
CA TRP A 154 -12.84 0.29 14.82
C TRP A 154 -14.38 0.19 15.01
N PRO A 155 -15.14 1.29 14.92
CA PRO A 155 -16.61 1.25 15.14
C PRO A 155 -17.36 0.25 14.25
N GLY A 156 -16.85 -0.04 13.04
CA GLY A 156 -17.40 -1.04 12.13
C GLY A 156 -16.85 -2.47 12.30
N SER A 157 -16.07 -2.74 13.36
CA SER A 157 -15.42 -4.05 13.60
C SER A 157 -16.38 -5.24 13.60
N ALA A 158 -17.63 -5.05 14.08
CA ALA A 158 -18.66 -6.08 14.11
C ALA A 158 -19.10 -6.57 12.71
N HIS A 159 -18.80 -5.81 11.65
CA HIS A 159 -19.07 -6.21 10.27
C HIS A 159 -17.97 -7.10 9.67
N ILE A 160 -16.78 -7.21 10.30
CA ILE A 160 -15.62 -7.92 9.78
C ILE A 160 -15.61 -9.38 10.24
N ASP A 161 -15.30 -10.29 9.34
CA ASP A 161 -14.99 -11.69 9.65
C ASP A 161 -13.49 -11.83 9.95
N ALA A 162 -13.15 -12.02 11.21
CA ALA A 162 -11.77 -12.16 11.66
C ALA A 162 -11.02 -13.37 11.10
N SER A 163 -11.72 -14.34 10.51
CA SER A 163 -11.13 -15.49 9.83
C SER A 163 -10.72 -15.20 8.38
N LYS A 164 -11.12 -14.04 7.83
CA LYS A 164 -10.97 -13.64 6.42
C LYS A 164 -10.08 -12.41 6.30
N VAL A 165 -8.82 -12.49 6.72
CA VAL A 165 -7.86 -11.39 6.66
C VAL A 165 -6.85 -11.62 5.54
N GLY A 166 -6.74 -10.64 4.64
CA GLY A 166 -5.73 -10.55 3.59
C GLY A 166 -4.74 -9.42 3.84
N ALA A 167 -3.62 -9.47 3.15
CA ALA A 167 -2.58 -8.46 3.19
C ALA A 167 -2.13 -8.06 1.78
N PHE A 168 -1.87 -6.77 1.56
CA PHE A 168 -1.26 -6.26 0.35
C PHE A 168 -0.07 -5.39 0.73
N GLY A 169 1.06 -5.50 0.02
CA GLY A 169 2.21 -4.66 0.29
C GLY A 169 3.01 -4.33 -0.96
N PHE A 170 3.35 -3.05 -1.11
CA PHE A 170 4.17 -2.53 -2.20
C PHE A 170 5.55 -2.12 -1.70
N SER A 171 6.62 -2.49 -2.43
CA SER A 171 7.98 -2.08 -2.13
C SER A 171 8.38 -2.41 -0.67
N MET A 172 8.71 -1.43 0.17
CA MET A 172 8.92 -1.63 1.61
C MET A 172 7.68 -2.20 2.32
N GLY A 173 6.47 -1.90 1.83
CA GLY A 173 5.24 -2.56 2.28
C GLY A 173 5.20 -4.04 1.93
N GLY A 174 5.78 -4.44 0.79
CA GLY A 174 5.95 -5.84 0.42
C GLY A 174 6.88 -6.59 1.38
N PHE A 175 7.99 -5.96 1.81
CA PHE A 175 8.83 -6.47 2.90
C PHE A 175 8.03 -6.64 4.20
N THR A 176 7.27 -5.61 4.57
CA THR A 176 6.43 -5.61 5.78
C THR A 176 5.43 -6.78 5.75
N VAL A 177 4.74 -6.98 4.62
CA VAL A 177 3.76 -8.06 4.47
C VAL A 177 4.43 -9.43 4.46
N GLN A 178 5.61 -9.61 3.85
CA GLN A 178 6.37 -10.86 3.95
C GLN A 178 6.65 -11.23 5.41
N ALA A 179 7.11 -10.26 6.22
CA ALA A 179 7.33 -10.47 7.66
C ALA A 179 6.01 -10.81 8.37
N ALA A 180 4.93 -10.09 8.07
CA ALA A 180 3.61 -10.31 8.68
C ALA A 180 3.03 -11.70 8.38
N VAL A 181 3.30 -12.30 7.23
CA VAL A 181 2.88 -13.68 6.90
C VAL A 181 3.84 -14.75 7.42
N GLY A 182 4.88 -14.38 8.15
CA GLY A 182 5.78 -15.32 8.84
C GLY A 182 7.18 -15.45 8.24
N ALA A 183 7.56 -14.61 7.28
CA ALA A 183 8.94 -14.54 6.85
C ALA A 183 9.83 -13.99 7.98
N GLN A 184 11.07 -14.47 8.05
CA GLN A 184 12.07 -14.02 9.00
C GLN A 184 13.29 -13.44 8.26
N PRO A 185 13.26 -12.12 7.94
CA PRO A 185 14.40 -11.45 7.32
C PRO A 185 15.64 -11.47 8.21
N ASP A 186 16.81 -11.60 7.61
CA ASP A 186 18.10 -11.43 8.29
C ASP A 186 18.69 -10.05 7.95
N LEU A 187 18.42 -9.07 8.78
CA LEU A 187 18.90 -7.70 8.59
C LEU A 187 20.43 -7.56 8.63
N ARG A 188 21.16 -8.58 9.14
CA ARG A 188 22.62 -8.60 9.15
C ARG A 188 23.19 -8.70 7.72
N GLN A 189 22.41 -9.20 6.79
CA GLN A 189 22.81 -9.29 5.37
C GLN A 189 22.90 -7.92 4.68
N ILE A 190 22.24 -6.89 5.22
CA ILE A 190 22.18 -5.56 4.61
C ILE A 190 23.58 -4.97 4.43
N ALA A 191 24.39 -4.92 5.49
CA ALA A 191 25.73 -4.34 5.41
C ALA A 191 26.63 -5.06 4.38
N SER A 192 26.62 -6.39 4.37
CA SER A 192 27.41 -7.19 3.42
C SER A 192 26.93 -7.06 1.98
N HIS A 193 25.62 -6.91 1.76
CA HIS A 193 25.05 -6.61 0.46
C HIS A 193 25.45 -5.20 0.01
N CYS A 194 25.22 -4.20 0.83
CA CYS A 194 25.50 -2.79 0.49
C CYS A 194 27.00 -2.47 0.36
N ALA A 195 27.89 -3.30 0.91
CA ALA A 195 29.32 -3.18 0.64
C ALA A 195 29.71 -3.51 -0.82
N LYS A 196 28.87 -4.30 -1.51
CA LYS A 196 29.12 -4.81 -2.88
C LYS A 196 28.18 -4.23 -3.91
N ALA A 197 26.91 -3.98 -3.54
CA ALA A 197 25.87 -3.50 -4.41
C ALA A 197 25.70 -1.97 -4.32
N LYS A 198 25.39 -1.38 -5.48
CA LYS A 198 24.93 0.00 -5.61
C LYS A 198 23.51 -0.04 -6.15
N ASP A 199 22.56 -0.28 -5.28
CA ASP A 199 21.15 -0.32 -5.62
C ASP A 199 20.36 0.71 -4.80
N PHE A 200 19.11 0.94 -5.20
CA PHE A 200 18.24 1.93 -4.59
C PHE A 200 18.10 1.74 -3.07
N ALA A 201 17.97 0.50 -2.60
CA ALA A 201 17.79 0.23 -1.17
C ALA A 201 19.03 0.63 -0.36
N CYS A 202 20.23 0.31 -0.87
CA CYS A 202 21.49 0.68 -0.23
C CYS A 202 21.72 2.20 -0.24
N ASP A 203 21.38 2.87 -1.35
CA ASP A 203 21.52 4.33 -1.46
C ASP A 203 20.54 5.05 -0.53
N MET A 204 19.31 4.56 -0.43
CA MET A 204 18.33 5.05 0.54
C MET A 204 18.83 4.90 1.99
N LEU A 205 19.32 3.72 2.36
CA LEU A 205 19.85 3.49 3.71
C LEU A 205 21.06 4.37 4.02
N ARG A 206 21.93 4.64 3.06
CA ARG A 206 23.06 5.59 3.21
C ARG A 206 22.58 7.02 3.34
N HIS A 207 21.59 7.43 2.53
CA HIS A 207 20.99 8.76 2.59
C HIS A 207 20.44 9.06 3.99
N PHE A 208 19.73 8.13 4.58
CA PHE A 208 19.21 8.22 5.94
C PHE A 208 20.22 7.86 7.03
N LYS A 209 21.50 7.71 6.68
CA LYS A 209 22.61 7.39 7.62
C LYS A 209 22.34 6.15 8.48
N SER A 210 21.68 5.16 7.90
CA SER A 210 21.32 3.93 8.59
C SER A 210 22.55 3.16 9.05
N ALA A 211 22.55 2.72 10.31
CA ALA A 211 23.57 1.82 10.83
C ALA A 211 23.65 0.50 10.05
N TYR A 212 22.53 0.05 9.48
CA TYR A 212 22.47 -1.17 8.66
C TYR A 212 23.29 -1.07 7.37
N ALA A 213 23.51 0.11 6.83
CA ALA A 213 24.27 0.29 5.59
C ALA A 213 25.79 0.04 5.77
N ASN A 214 26.33 0.26 6.97
CA ASN A 214 27.78 0.30 7.22
C ASN A 214 28.24 -0.64 8.32
N ALA A 215 27.35 -1.19 9.14
CA ALA A 215 27.68 -2.07 10.26
C ALA A 215 26.71 -3.25 10.33
N GLN A 216 27.20 -4.38 10.82
CA GLN A 216 26.31 -5.49 11.16
C GLN A 216 25.58 -5.13 12.46
N PRO A 217 24.25 -4.91 12.44
CA PRO A 217 23.52 -4.71 13.68
C PRO A 217 23.58 -5.99 14.52
N LYS A 218 23.48 -5.84 15.84
CA LYS A 218 23.18 -6.99 16.70
C LYS A 218 21.90 -7.65 16.19
N ALA A 219 21.77 -8.96 16.36
CA ALA A 219 20.55 -9.67 16.00
C ALA A 219 19.34 -8.90 16.55
N GLY A 220 18.46 -8.45 15.65
CA GLY A 220 17.24 -7.72 16.00
C GLY A 220 16.23 -8.66 16.67
N GLN A 221 15.15 -8.08 17.19
CA GLN A 221 14.00 -8.86 17.63
C GLN A 221 13.43 -9.64 16.43
N PRO A 222 12.96 -10.89 16.61
CA PRO A 222 12.27 -11.62 15.57
C PRO A 222 11.05 -10.83 15.05
N PHE A 223 10.79 -10.91 13.76
CA PHE A 223 9.58 -10.35 13.20
C PHE A 223 8.35 -11.14 13.65
N VAL A 224 7.31 -10.44 14.06
CA VAL A 224 6.10 -11.05 14.58
C VAL A 224 5.13 -11.32 13.43
N ALA A 225 4.85 -12.60 13.18
CA ALA A 225 3.83 -13.01 12.22
C ALA A 225 2.41 -12.76 12.77
N ASP A 226 1.47 -12.49 11.86
CA ASP A 226 0.05 -12.46 12.17
C ASP A 226 -0.64 -13.69 11.55
N PRO A 227 -0.98 -14.73 12.32
CA PRO A 227 -1.55 -15.97 11.80
C PRO A 227 -2.97 -15.80 11.25
N ARG A 228 -3.60 -14.64 11.46
CA ARG A 228 -4.91 -14.32 10.90
C ARG A 228 -4.86 -14.07 9.40
N ILE A 229 -3.69 -13.69 8.86
CA ILE A 229 -3.52 -13.45 7.42
C ILE A 229 -3.60 -14.77 6.66
N LYS A 230 -4.60 -14.89 5.79
CA LYS A 230 -4.90 -16.10 5.01
C LYS A 230 -4.41 -16.04 3.57
N ALA A 231 -4.16 -14.84 3.04
CA ALA A 231 -3.64 -14.61 1.69
C ALA A 231 -2.88 -13.30 1.64
N ALA A 232 -1.82 -13.21 0.83
CA ALA A 232 -1.05 -11.98 0.71
C ALA A 232 -0.63 -11.69 -0.74
N VAL A 233 -0.69 -10.41 -1.10
CA VAL A 233 -0.21 -9.87 -2.37
C VAL A 233 1.03 -9.04 -2.12
N LEU A 234 2.09 -9.36 -2.84
CA LEU A 234 3.41 -8.73 -2.75
C LEU A 234 3.70 -8.03 -4.09
N VAL A 235 3.88 -6.73 -4.06
CA VAL A 235 4.14 -5.94 -5.26
C VAL A 235 5.52 -5.32 -5.16
N ALA A 236 6.41 -5.69 -6.07
CA ALA A 236 7.80 -5.25 -6.09
C ALA A 236 8.43 -5.22 -4.67
N PRO A 237 8.39 -6.33 -3.90
CA PRO A 237 8.77 -6.33 -2.49
C PRO A 237 10.25 -5.98 -2.33
N GLY A 238 10.53 -4.88 -1.61
CA GLY A 238 11.88 -4.40 -1.38
C GLY A 238 12.71 -5.31 -0.48
N MET A 239 14.03 -5.05 -0.43
CA MET A 239 14.96 -5.74 0.48
C MET A 239 15.02 -7.26 0.31
N GLY A 240 14.80 -7.77 -0.92
CA GLY A 240 14.81 -9.20 -1.23
C GLY A 240 16.09 -9.91 -0.79
N PHE A 241 17.22 -9.22 -0.82
CA PHE A 241 18.52 -9.72 -0.35
C PHE A 241 18.58 -9.98 1.18
N ALA A 242 17.73 -9.32 1.97
CA ALA A 242 17.60 -9.58 3.40
C ALA A 242 16.71 -10.80 3.68
N MET A 243 16.01 -11.32 2.67
CA MET A 243 15.24 -12.55 2.75
C MET A 243 16.13 -13.74 2.40
N GLY A 244 16.94 -14.22 3.33
CA GLY A 244 17.79 -15.41 3.11
C GLY A 244 16.97 -16.64 2.67
N GLU A 245 17.65 -17.67 2.19
CA GLU A 245 17.05 -18.91 1.63
C GLU A 245 15.96 -19.53 2.52
N HIS A 246 16.11 -19.38 3.83
CA HIS A 246 15.20 -19.96 4.82
C HIS A 246 14.16 -18.99 5.37
N ALA A 247 14.18 -17.72 4.94
CA ALA A 247 13.29 -16.69 5.48
C ALA A 247 11.80 -17.06 5.34
N LEU A 248 11.45 -17.76 4.28
CA LEU A 248 10.05 -18.11 3.98
C LEU A 248 9.59 -19.45 4.60
N LYS A 249 10.38 -20.11 5.44
CA LYS A 249 9.99 -21.40 6.05
C LYS A 249 8.70 -21.33 6.87
N GLY A 250 8.45 -20.18 7.52
CA GLY A 250 7.26 -19.92 8.32
C GLY A 250 6.00 -19.56 7.51
N VAL A 251 6.16 -19.20 6.24
CA VAL A 251 5.06 -18.70 5.40
C VAL A 251 4.16 -19.86 4.97
N ARG A 252 2.88 -19.79 5.33
CA ARG A 252 1.84 -20.79 5.00
C ARG A 252 0.78 -20.24 4.05
N ALA A 253 0.50 -18.95 4.13
CA ALA A 253 -0.49 -18.29 3.29
C ALA A 253 -0.10 -18.38 1.80
N PRO A 254 -1.06 -18.57 0.88
CA PRO A 254 -0.84 -18.37 -0.54
C PRO A 254 -0.41 -16.92 -0.80
N LEU A 255 0.51 -16.77 -1.75
CA LEU A 255 1.08 -15.48 -2.13
C LEU A 255 0.79 -15.20 -3.62
N GLN A 256 0.54 -13.94 -3.93
CA GLN A 256 0.58 -13.42 -5.30
C GLN A 256 1.72 -12.40 -5.38
N LEU A 257 2.61 -12.54 -6.35
CA LEU A 257 3.79 -11.69 -6.56
C LEU A 257 3.66 -10.93 -7.88
N TRP A 258 3.86 -9.62 -7.82
CA TRP A 258 3.92 -8.73 -8.98
C TRP A 258 5.28 -8.05 -9.08
N MET A 259 5.91 -8.12 -10.26
CA MET A 259 7.19 -7.46 -10.56
C MET A 259 7.09 -6.69 -11.86
N GLY A 260 7.73 -5.53 -11.93
CA GLY A 260 7.86 -4.77 -13.16
C GLY A 260 9.11 -5.20 -13.94
N GLU A 261 8.97 -5.36 -15.25
CA GLU A 261 10.11 -5.70 -16.14
C GLU A 261 11.16 -4.57 -16.15
N MET A 262 10.70 -3.31 -16.06
CA MET A 262 11.54 -2.11 -16.07
C MET A 262 11.75 -1.53 -14.66
N ASP A 263 11.54 -2.35 -13.62
CA ASP A 263 11.74 -1.90 -12.23
C ASP A 263 13.24 -1.73 -11.93
N ASP A 264 13.68 -0.48 -11.78
CA ASP A 264 15.06 -0.09 -11.50
C ASP A 264 15.37 -0.03 -9.99
N LYS A 265 14.37 -0.15 -9.13
CA LYS A 265 14.51 -0.03 -7.67
C LYS A 265 14.50 -1.39 -6.98
N VAL A 266 13.70 -2.32 -7.48
CA VAL A 266 13.61 -3.69 -6.95
C VAL A 266 13.79 -4.68 -8.10
N THR A 267 15.03 -5.08 -8.33
CA THR A 267 15.42 -6.02 -9.40
C THR A 267 15.39 -7.49 -8.95
N ASP A 268 15.44 -7.74 -7.64
CA ASP A 268 15.37 -9.09 -7.06
C ASP A 268 14.41 -9.10 -5.85
N PRO A 269 13.24 -9.77 -5.96
CA PRO A 269 12.30 -9.91 -4.83
C PRO A 269 12.78 -10.93 -3.78
N GLY A 270 13.96 -11.52 -3.94
CA GLY A 270 14.50 -12.56 -3.08
C GLY A 270 13.86 -13.94 -3.31
N PRO A 271 13.85 -14.80 -2.27
CA PRO A 271 13.41 -16.20 -2.43
C PRO A 271 11.93 -16.35 -2.80
N VAL A 272 11.09 -15.33 -2.61
CA VAL A 272 9.69 -15.38 -3.04
C VAL A 272 9.57 -15.47 -4.57
N GLY A 273 10.43 -14.79 -5.31
CA GLY A 273 10.47 -14.87 -6.78
C GLY A 273 10.96 -16.20 -7.32
N LYS A 274 11.70 -16.98 -6.51
CA LYS A 274 12.23 -18.31 -6.87
C LYS A 274 11.32 -19.46 -6.43
N ARG A 275 10.28 -19.15 -5.65
CA ARG A 275 9.36 -20.13 -5.09
C ARG A 275 8.23 -20.42 -6.08
N GLY A 276 8.55 -21.13 -7.17
CA GLY A 276 7.55 -21.64 -8.10
C GLY A 276 6.61 -22.66 -7.44
N GLY A 277 5.40 -22.80 -7.98
CA GLY A 277 4.45 -23.84 -7.58
C GLY A 277 3.15 -23.30 -6.98
N ALA A 278 2.28 -24.19 -6.48
CA ALA A 278 0.90 -23.91 -6.07
C ALA A 278 0.70 -22.86 -4.98
N LYS A 279 1.78 -22.33 -4.39
CA LYS A 279 1.71 -21.35 -3.29
C LYS A 279 2.11 -19.92 -3.65
N VAL A 280 2.71 -19.67 -4.82
CA VAL A 280 3.04 -18.33 -5.30
C VAL A 280 2.58 -18.19 -6.74
N GLU A 281 1.61 -17.30 -6.96
CA GLU A 281 1.15 -16.87 -8.27
C GLU A 281 1.97 -15.64 -8.67
N SER A 282 2.80 -15.75 -9.71
CA SER A 282 3.77 -14.71 -10.08
C SER A 282 3.41 -14.04 -11.39
N HIS A 283 3.46 -12.71 -11.42
CA HIS A 283 3.20 -11.86 -12.56
C HIS A 283 4.41 -10.95 -12.82
N THR A 284 4.93 -10.97 -14.05
CA THR A 284 5.89 -9.97 -14.52
C THR A 284 5.20 -9.07 -15.52
N VAL A 285 5.21 -7.77 -15.26
CA VAL A 285 4.48 -6.78 -16.05
C VAL A 285 5.43 -6.11 -17.03
N ALA A 286 5.20 -6.39 -18.31
CA ALA A 286 6.01 -5.84 -19.39
C ALA A 286 5.95 -4.30 -19.40
N GLY A 287 7.10 -3.65 -19.49
CA GLY A 287 7.26 -2.20 -19.53
C GLY A 287 6.97 -1.45 -18.23
N ALA A 288 6.52 -2.12 -17.17
CA ALA A 288 6.24 -1.46 -15.89
C ALA A 288 7.53 -1.14 -15.12
N GLY A 289 7.66 0.09 -14.66
CA GLY A 289 8.67 0.50 -13.69
C GLY A 289 8.18 0.35 -12.25
N HIS A 290 9.03 0.70 -11.26
CA HIS A 290 8.67 0.58 -9.85
C HIS A 290 7.41 1.35 -9.47
N LEU A 291 7.35 2.63 -9.87
CA LEU A 291 6.23 3.51 -9.51
C LEU A 291 4.97 3.27 -10.35
N SER A 292 5.05 2.44 -11.40
CA SER A 292 3.88 2.03 -12.18
C SER A 292 2.87 1.23 -11.35
N PHE A 293 3.26 0.72 -10.19
CA PHE A 293 2.39 0.02 -9.23
C PHE A 293 1.70 0.94 -8.21
N MET A 294 2.00 2.23 -8.23
CA MET A 294 1.24 3.21 -7.43
C MET A 294 -0.06 3.59 -8.14
N ALA A 295 -1.08 3.94 -7.36
CA ALA A 295 -2.37 4.37 -7.90
C ALA A 295 -2.21 5.35 -9.07
N PRO A 296 -3.02 5.22 -10.13
CA PRO A 296 -2.98 6.14 -11.26
C PRO A 296 -3.18 7.58 -10.80
N CYS A 297 -2.38 8.49 -11.35
CA CYS A 297 -2.50 9.91 -11.05
C CYS A 297 -3.78 10.47 -11.67
N SER A 298 -4.64 11.05 -10.84
CA SER A 298 -5.88 11.70 -11.25
C SER A 298 -5.87 13.20 -10.97
N GLY A 299 -6.75 13.95 -11.61
CA GLY A 299 -6.88 15.38 -11.42
C GLY A 299 -5.77 16.20 -12.12
N LEU A 300 -5.61 17.45 -11.68
CA LEU A 300 -4.69 18.43 -12.27
C LEU A 300 -3.27 18.35 -11.71
N LEU A 301 -3.12 17.86 -10.48
CA LEU A 301 -1.81 17.76 -9.81
C LEU A 301 -1.20 16.39 -10.10
N ARG A 302 -0.23 16.36 -11.00
CA ARG A 302 0.49 15.16 -11.42
C ARG A 302 1.99 15.38 -11.24
N PRO A 303 2.54 15.15 -10.04
CA PRO A 303 3.98 15.27 -9.83
C PRO A 303 4.72 14.31 -10.77
N PRO A 304 5.62 14.80 -11.64
CA PRO A 304 6.31 13.93 -12.61
C PRO A 304 7.03 12.77 -11.95
N GLU A 305 7.60 13.00 -10.76
CA GLU A 305 8.37 12.00 -10.00
C GLU A 305 7.53 10.77 -9.60
N LEU A 306 6.20 10.94 -9.47
CA LEU A 306 5.27 9.88 -9.07
C LEU A 306 4.42 9.37 -10.24
N CYS A 307 4.21 10.20 -11.26
CA CYS A 307 3.24 9.96 -12.31
C CYS A 307 3.86 9.58 -13.65
N ALA A 308 5.18 9.71 -13.81
CA ALA A 308 5.87 9.26 -15.00
C ALA A 308 6.08 7.75 -14.97
N ASP A 309 5.78 7.11 -16.08
CA ASP A 309 6.04 5.69 -16.34
C ASP A 309 7.11 5.52 -17.42
N PRO A 310 7.80 4.38 -17.49
CA PRO A 310 8.71 4.10 -18.60
C PRO A 310 7.96 4.04 -19.96
N GLY A 311 8.53 4.65 -20.97
CA GLY A 311 7.98 4.60 -22.34
C GLY A 311 6.51 5.03 -22.42
N ASP A 312 5.72 4.24 -23.14
CA ASP A 312 4.28 4.47 -23.34
C ASP A 312 3.41 3.58 -22.42
N PHE A 313 3.91 3.21 -21.23
CA PHE A 313 3.18 2.34 -20.31
C PHE A 313 1.88 3.00 -19.82
N ASP A 314 0.75 2.36 -20.10
CA ASP A 314 -0.58 2.81 -19.64
C ASP A 314 -0.88 2.29 -18.23
N ARG A 315 -0.47 3.08 -17.20
CA ARG A 315 -0.71 2.77 -15.79
C ARG A 315 -2.20 2.55 -15.49
N ALA A 316 -3.10 3.33 -16.06
CA ALA A 316 -4.52 3.24 -15.76
C ALA A 316 -5.13 1.93 -16.26
N ALA A 317 -4.83 1.54 -17.51
CA ALA A 317 -5.26 0.26 -18.07
C ALA A 317 -4.65 -0.93 -17.32
N PHE A 318 -3.36 -0.83 -16.95
CA PHE A 318 -2.67 -1.85 -16.15
C PHE A 318 -3.36 -2.03 -14.78
N HIS A 319 -3.62 -0.94 -14.05
CA HIS A 319 -4.25 -1.01 -12.74
C HIS A 319 -5.66 -1.60 -12.79
N ALA A 320 -6.44 -1.34 -13.84
CA ALA A 320 -7.73 -1.99 -14.02
C ALA A 320 -7.59 -3.52 -14.05
N THR A 321 -6.59 -4.04 -14.78
CA THR A 321 -6.30 -5.49 -14.84
C THR A 321 -5.73 -6.02 -13.53
N MET A 322 -4.72 -5.34 -12.96
CA MET A 322 -4.08 -5.76 -11.72
C MET A 322 -5.08 -5.81 -10.56
N ASN A 323 -5.93 -4.78 -10.42
CA ASN A 323 -6.92 -4.73 -9.34
C ASN A 323 -7.96 -5.86 -9.48
N ALA A 324 -8.36 -6.22 -10.70
CA ALA A 324 -9.24 -7.36 -10.96
C ALA A 324 -8.58 -8.69 -10.59
N ASP A 325 -7.30 -8.90 -10.93
CA ASP A 325 -6.56 -10.12 -10.60
C ASP A 325 -6.31 -10.23 -9.09
N VAL A 326 -5.95 -9.12 -8.42
CA VAL A 326 -5.80 -9.07 -6.96
C VAL A 326 -7.13 -9.38 -6.27
N LEU A 327 -8.23 -8.80 -6.74
CA LEU A 327 -9.58 -9.12 -6.22
C LEU A 327 -9.90 -10.60 -6.40
N ALA A 328 -9.68 -11.16 -7.59
CA ALA A 328 -9.92 -12.58 -7.86
C ALA A 328 -9.06 -13.49 -6.97
N PHE A 329 -7.79 -13.11 -6.71
CA PHE A 329 -6.91 -13.82 -5.78
C PHE A 329 -7.48 -13.81 -4.35
N PHE A 330 -7.90 -12.65 -3.83
CA PHE A 330 -8.51 -12.58 -2.51
C PHE A 330 -9.87 -13.29 -2.44
N ASP A 331 -10.71 -13.23 -3.47
CA ASP A 331 -11.99 -13.94 -3.52
C ASP A 331 -11.79 -15.45 -3.42
N ARG A 332 -10.79 -16.01 -4.12
CA ARG A 332 -10.47 -17.45 -4.05
C ARG A 332 -9.99 -17.90 -2.67
N ASN A 333 -9.31 -17.03 -1.94
CA ASN A 333 -8.62 -17.39 -0.70
C ASN A 333 -9.34 -16.94 0.58
N LEU A 334 -10.24 -15.94 0.49
CA LEU A 334 -10.91 -15.37 1.65
C LEU A 334 -12.44 -15.56 1.64
N LYS A 335 -13.09 -15.70 0.46
CA LYS A 335 -14.55 -15.80 0.36
C LYS A 335 -15.05 -17.20 0.08
N ARG A 336 -14.19 -18.09 -0.41
CA ARG A 336 -14.61 -19.49 -0.59
C ARG A 336 -14.64 -20.21 0.77
N PRO A 337 -15.66 -21.04 1.01
CA PRO A 337 -15.77 -21.86 2.22
C PRO A 337 -14.67 -22.91 2.32
#